data_5d9c91dd97492c65f9cfa18b6463e8a2
#
_entry.id   5d9c91dd97492c65f9cfa18b6463e8a2
#
_cell.length_a   1.000
_cell.length_b   1.000
_cell.length_c   1.000
_cell.angle_alpha   90.00
_cell.angle_beta   90.00
_cell.angle_gamma   90.00
#
_symmetry.space_group_name_H-M   'P 1'
#
loop_
_entity.id
_entity.type
_entity.pdbx_description
1 polymer ?
#
loop_
_entity_poly.entity_id
_entity_poly.type
_entity_poly.pdbx_seq_one_letter_code
_entity_poly.pdbx_strand_id
1 'polypeptide(L)'
;MAEPQFAAPDPRDVDARAVRRAFGRAATTYDAAAVLQREVGARMMQRLDVVKLVPHAILDAGCGTGEAVGELSARYPGARVIGLDAALPMVNAARMRARRGNSLLRRLLSPLRAKADMAAPQFVCADVNALPLEGVAFDMVWSNLTLQWLNDLPRVFAEFRRTLKVGGLLTFTTLGPDTLKELRGAFARADGHTHVNRFVDMHDLGDMLVQSGFADPVMGMEQMTLTYADPRALLAELKAIGATNATRGRPRGLMGKARWQRMLAALERMRRDGRIPATFEVIYGHAWKGEPKRTPEGHPIVKLQRRPP
;
A
#
# COMPACT_ATOMS: atom_id res chain seq x y z
N MET A 1 -21.89 7.98 34.81
CA MET A 1 -20.87 8.00 33.74
C MET A 1 -20.97 6.64 33.03
N ALA A 2 -21.51 6.60 31.81
CA ALA A 2 -21.56 5.37 31.03
C ALA A 2 -20.17 5.11 30.47
N GLU A 3 -19.61 3.91 30.70
CA GLU A 3 -18.37 3.46 30.05
C GLU A 3 -18.55 3.48 28.54
N PRO A 4 -17.55 3.93 27.75
CA PRO A 4 -17.62 3.89 26.30
C PRO A 4 -17.73 2.42 25.88
N GLN A 5 -18.88 2.01 25.38
CA GLN A 5 -19.07 0.73 24.72
C GLN A 5 -18.21 0.74 23.46
N PHE A 6 -17.00 0.18 23.54
CA PHE A 6 -16.22 -0.12 22.34
C PHE A 6 -17.03 -1.14 21.52
N ALA A 7 -17.51 -0.71 20.36
CA ALA A 7 -18.15 -1.63 19.41
C ALA A 7 -17.21 -2.81 19.14
N ALA A 8 -17.76 -4.02 19.16
CA ALA A 8 -16.97 -5.22 18.86
C ALA A 8 -16.31 -5.04 17.48
N PRO A 9 -15.01 -5.36 17.34
CA PRO A 9 -14.32 -5.19 16.07
C PRO A 9 -15.01 -6.01 14.96
N ASP A 10 -15.20 -5.40 13.79
CA ASP A 10 -15.82 -6.08 12.63
C ASP A 10 -14.98 -7.34 12.26
N PRO A 11 -15.61 -8.51 12.15
CA PRO A 11 -14.91 -9.73 11.70
C PRO A 11 -14.21 -9.57 10.35
N ARG A 12 -14.67 -8.62 9.52
CA ARG A 12 -14.09 -8.29 8.21
C ARG A 12 -12.85 -7.41 8.31
N ASP A 13 -12.60 -6.79 9.46
CA ASP A 13 -11.41 -5.98 9.69
C ASP A 13 -10.14 -6.82 9.57
N VAL A 14 -9.09 -6.17 9.11
CA VAL A 14 -7.75 -6.74 9.01
C VAL A 14 -7.07 -6.72 10.39
N ASP A 15 -6.50 -7.85 10.78
CA ASP A 15 -5.65 -7.95 11.98
C ASP A 15 -4.24 -7.44 11.65
N ALA A 16 -3.95 -6.20 12.04
CA ALA A 16 -2.66 -5.56 11.79
C ALA A 16 -1.44 -6.37 12.29
N ARG A 17 -1.61 -7.12 13.40
CA ARG A 17 -0.54 -8.00 13.90
C ARG A 17 -0.31 -9.20 12.96
N ALA A 18 -1.40 -9.76 12.40
CA ALA A 18 -1.30 -10.84 11.43
C ALA A 18 -0.64 -10.37 10.14
N VAL A 19 -1.01 -9.17 9.63
CA VAL A 19 -0.39 -8.53 8.47
C VAL A 19 1.11 -8.36 8.69
N ARG A 20 1.53 -7.70 9.76
CA ARG A 20 2.96 -7.49 10.08
C ARG A 20 3.75 -8.81 10.14
N ARG A 21 3.17 -9.85 10.73
CA ARG A 21 3.80 -11.19 10.77
C ARG A 21 3.88 -11.83 9.39
N ALA A 22 2.86 -11.69 8.55
CA ALA A 22 2.84 -12.27 7.21
C ALA A 22 3.90 -11.63 6.32
N PHE A 23 3.94 -10.29 6.25
CA PHE A 23 4.96 -9.56 5.51
C PHE A 23 6.35 -9.76 6.09
N GLY A 24 6.49 -9.80 7.43
CA GLY A 24 7.77 -10.10 8.05
C GLY A 24 8.35 -11.46 7.65
N ARG A 25 7.51 -12.50 7.51
CA ARG A 25 7.94 -13.81 7.01
C ARG A 25 8.24 -13.81 5.51
N ALA A 26 7.51 -13.01 4.76
CA ALA A 26 7.68 -12.90 3.31
C ALA A 26 8.89 -12.07 2.88
N ALA A 27 9.54 -11.33 3.77
CA ALA A 27 10.60 -10.39 3.43
C ALA A 27 11.76 -10.99 2.61
N THR A 28 12.03 -12.29 2.73
CA THR A 28 13.06 -13.00 1.97
C THR A 28 12.60 -13.53 0.61
N THR A 29 11.29 -13.70 0.42
CA THR A 29 10.69 -14.26 -0.81
C THR A 29 9.97 -13.20 -1.64
N TYR A 30 9.72 -12.03 -1.03
CA TYR A 30 8.89 -10.96 -1.58
C TYR A 30 9.35 -10.51 -2.96
N ASP A 31 10.62 -10.14 -3.10
CA ASP A 31 11.17 -9.59 -4.33
C ASP A 31 11.06 -10.53 -5.53
N ALA A 32 11.19 -11.83 -5.29
CA ALA A 32 11.06 -12.83 -6.35
C ALA A 32 9.61 -13.02 -6.84
N ALA A 33 8.63 -12.77 -5.95
CA ALA A 33 7.21 -13.04 -6.20
C ALA A 33 6.36 -11.77 -6.45
N ALA A 34 6.88 -10.58 -6.15
CA ALA A 34 6.13 -9.32 -6.20
C ALA A 34 5.95 -8.75 -7.63
N VAL A 35 5.49 -9.57 -8.57
CA VAL A 35 5.33 -9.17 -9.99
C VAL A 35 4.28 -8.07 -10.12
N LEU A 36 3.10 -8.25 -9.50
CA LEU A 36 2.03 -7.26 -9.52
C LEU A 36 2.49 -5.93 -8.90
N GLN A 37 3.14 -5.99 -7.74
CA GLN A 37 3.58 -4.79 -7.01
C GLN A 37 4.57 -3.95 -7.81
N ARG A 38 5.50 -4.60 -8.53
CA ARG A 38 6.45 -3.94 -9.42
C ARG A 38 5.76 -3.29 -10.62
N GLU A 39 4.89 -4.04 -11.29
CA GLU A 39 4.16 -3.53 -12.45
C GLU A 39 3.30 -2.32 -12.08
N VAL A 40 2.55 -2.42 -10.96
CA VAL A 40 1.72 -1.32 -10.45
C VAL A 40 2.60 -0.13 -10.05
N GLY A 41 3.72 -0.37 -9.37
CA GLY A 41 4.69 0.67 -9.00
C GLY A 41 5.27 1.38 -10.23
N ALA A 42 5.65 0.63 -11.26
CA ALA A 42 6.18 1.19 -12.51
C ALA A 42 5.14 2.08 -13.21
N ARG A 43 3.87 1.64 -13.31
CA ARG A 43 2.78 2.45 -13.87
C ARG A 43 2.51 3.70 -13.03
N MET A 44 2.54 3.57 -11.70
CA MET A 44 2.40 4.71 -10.79
C MET A 44 3.56 5.70 -10.98
N MET A 45 4.80 5.21 -11.19
CA MET A 45 5.98 6.05 -11.46
C MET A 45 5.85 6.81 -12.78
N GLN A 46 5.33 6.18 -13.85
CA GLN A 46 5.04 6.81 -15.14
C GLN A 46 4.01 7.94 -15.01
N ARG A 47 3.01 7.80 -14.13
CA ARG A 47 2.00 8.86 -13.88
C ARG A 47 2.62 10.14 -13.31
N LEU A 48 3.80 10.07 -12.72
CA LEU A 48 4.54 11.25 -12.28
C LEU A 48 5.14 12.06 -13.44
N ASP A 49 5.18 11.55 -14.67
CA ASP A 49 5.75 12.26 -15.83
C ASP A 49 4.94 13.51 -16.21
N VAL A 50 3.65 13.52 -15.91
CA VAL A 50 2.77 14.67 -16.15
C VAL A 50 2.62 15.59 -14.92
N VAL A 51 3.23 15.23 -13.80
CA VAL A 51 3.16 15.99 -12.54
C VAL A 51 4.29 17.00 -12.47
N LYS A 52 3.96 18.28 -12.46
CA LYS A 52 4.95 19.37 -12.35
C LYS A 52 5.32 19.61 -10.88
N LEU A 53 5.99 18.64 -10.26
CA LEU A 53 6.49 18.75 -8.89
C LEU A 53 7.97 18.34 -8.86
N VAL A 54 8.80 19.16 -8.24
CA VAL A 54 10.20 18.83 -7.93
C VAL A 54 10.31 18.67 -6.41
N PRO A 55 10.11 17.46 -5.88
CA PRO A 55 10.12 17.24 -4.44
C PRO A 55 11.54 17.30 -3.86
N HIS A 56 11.69 17.91 -2.67
CA HIS A 56 12.90 17.87 -1.87
C HIS A 56 12.84 16.82 -0.76
N ALA A 57 11.65 16.41 -0.37
CA ALA A 57 11.42 15.36 0.63
C ALA A 57 10.25 14.47 0.23
N ILE A 58 10.48 13.15 0.19
CA ILE A 58 9.51 12.14 -0.21
C ILE A 58 9.38 11.11 0.91
N LEU A 59 8.14 10.76 1.26
CA LEU A 59 7.82 9.63 2.12
C LEU A 59 7.27 8.50 1.27
N ASP A 60 7.89 7.32 1.31
CA ASP A 60 7.32 6.07 0.81
C ASP A 60 6.67 5.31 1.98
N ALA A 61 5.34 5.40 2.05
CA ALA A 61 4.53 4.84 3.13
C ALA A 61 4.07 3.42 2.79
N GLY A 62 4.66 2.43 3.45
CA GLY A 62 4.55 1.01 3.13
C GLY A 62 5.62 0.58 2.12
N CYS A 63 6.87 0.97 2.36
CA CYS A 63 7.97 0.80 1.42
C CYS A 63 8.39 -0.66 1.16
N GLY A 64 7.91 -1.63 1.95
CA GLY A 64 8.29 -3.02 1.84
C GLY A 64 9.81 -3.21 1.84
N THR A 65 10.33 -3.84 0.80
CA THR A 65 11.78 -4.09 0.60
C THR A 65 12.54 -2.90 -0.01
N GLY A 66 11.88 -1.73 -0.17
CA GLY A 66 12.52 -0.48 -0.57
C GLY A 66 12.78 -0.33 -2.07
N GLU A 67 12.06 -1.01 -2.93
CA GLU A 67 12.22 -0.91 -4.39
C GLU A 67 11.88 0.51 -4.87
N ALA A 68 10.68 1.02 -4.54
CA ALA A 68 10.24 2.36 -4.91
C ALA A 68 11.13 3.46 -4.32
N VAL A 69 11.69 3.27 -3.11
CA VAL A 69 12.66 4.20 -2.52
C VAL A 69 13.87 4.39 -3.43
N GLY A 70 14.38 3.29 -4.02
CA GLY A 70 15.51 3.35 -4.98
C GLY A 70 15.14 4.08 -6.26
N GLU A 71 13.97 3.82 -6.82
CA GLU A 71 13.45 4.45 -8.05
C GLU A 71 13.16 5.93 -7.84
N LEU A 72 12.52 6.31 -6.74
CA LEU A 72 12.25 7.70 -6.37
C LEU A 72 13.56 8.49 -6.17
N SER A 73 14.55 7.87 -5.50
CA SER A 73 15.87 8.49 -5.33
C SER A 73 16.61 8.70 -6.67
N ALA A 74 16.44 7.78 -7.62
CA ALA A 74 17.01 7.89 -8.94
C ALA A 74 16.30 8.96 -9.79
N ARG A 75 14.97 9.05 -9.68
CA ARG A 75 14.16 10.04 -10.39
C ARG A 75 14.36 11.47 -9.85
N TYR A 76 14.49 11.60 -8.54
CA TYR A 76 14.66 12.89 -7.84
C TYR A 76 15.98 12.92 -7.07
N PRO A 77 17.12 13.09 -7.73
CA PRO A 77 18.44 12.92 -7.09
C PRO A 77 18.74 13.94 -6.00
N GLY A 78 18.02 15.09 -5.97
CA GLY A 78 18.12 16.09 -4.89
C GLY A 78 17.16 15.87 -3.73
N ALA A 79 16.29 14.87 -3.80
CA ALA A 79 15.28 14.62 -2.77
C ALA A 79 15.80 13.71 -1.66
N ARG A 80 15.44 14.05 -0.42
CA ARG A 80 15.54 13.12 0.72
C ARG A 80 14.37 12.13 0.66
N VAL A 81 14.63 10.85 0.45
CA VAL A 81 13.61 9.81 0.42
C VAL A 81 13.63 9.02 1.72
N ILE A 82 12.48 8.91 2.38
CA ILE A 82 12.28 8.12 3.60
C ILE A 82 11.31 7.00 3.28
N GLY A 83 11.75 5.74 3.46
CA GLY A 83 10.90 4.56 3.41
C GLY A 83 10.39 4.21 4.81
N LEU A 84 9.08 3.93 4.92
CA LEU A 84 8.45 3.53 6.16
C LEU A 84 7.65 2.25 5.95
N ASP A 85 7.84 1.26 6.83
CA ASP A 85 7.04 0.03 6.85
C ASP A 85 6.80 -0.44 8.28
N ALA A 86 5.67 -1.09 8.52
CA ALA A 86 5.31 -1.60 9.85
C ALA A 86 6.02 -2.93 10.19
N ALA A 87 6.52 -3.65 9.19
CA ALA A 87 7.22 -4.93 9.37
C ALA A 87 8.74 -4.72 9.40
N LEU A 88 9.36 -4.82 10.57
CA LEU A 88 10.82 -4.65 10.74
C LEU A 88 11.67 -5.52 9.78
N PRO A 89 11.32 -6.79 9.46
CA PRO A 89 12.07 -7.55 8.46
C PRO A 89 12.04 -6.92 7.05
N MET A 90 10.94 -6.28 6.65
CA MET A 90 10.86 -5.51 5.39
C MET A 90 11.81 -4.32 5.43
N VAL A 91 11.77 -3.52 6.50
CA VAL A 91 12.68 -2.38 6.70
C VAL A 91 14.16 -2.81 6.65
N ASN A 92 14.49 -3.96 7.25
CA ASN A 92 15.85 -4.49 7.20
C ASN A 92 16.25 -4.92 5.78
N ALA A 93 15.35 -5.54 5.02
CA ALA A 93 15.59 -5.88 3.61
C ALA A 93 15.81 -4.60 2.78
N ALA A 94 14.99 -3.56 2.99
CA ALA A 94 15.14 -2.27 2.33
C ALA A 94 16.50 -1.60 2.63
N ARG A 95 16.94 -1.61 3.89
CA ARG A 95 18.28 -1.12 4.28
C ARG A 95 19.42 -1.89 3.60
N MET A 96 19.28 -3.22 3.50
CA MET A 96 20.27 -4.06 2.81
C MET A 96 20.31 -3.76 1.30
N ARG A 97 19.14 -3.58 0.67
CA ARG A 97 19.03 -3.18 -0.75
C ARG A 97 19.74 -1.84 -1.01
N ALA A 98 19.44 -0.83 -0.20
CA ALA A 98 20.05 0.50 -0.33
C ALA A 98 21.59 0.46 -0.18
N ARG A 99 22.13 -0.35 0.75
CA ARG A 99 23.57 -0.53 0.92
C ARG A 99 24.22 -1.19 -0.31
N ARG A 100 23.58 -2.19 -0.91
CA ARG A 100 24.07 -2.86 -2.14
C ARG A 100 24.05 -1.91 -3.34
N GLY A 101 23.04 -1.05 -3.44
CA GLY A 101 22.96 -0.02 -4.48
C GLY A 101 24.08 1.04 -4.41
N ASN A 102 24.59 1.32 -3.21
CA ASN A 102 25.67 2.27 -2.94
C ASN A 102 27.08 1.62 -2.92
N SER A 103 27.26 0.44 -3.50
CA SER A 103 28.55 -0.26 -3.49
C SER A 103 29.67 0.60 -4.13
N LEU A 104 30.87 0.50 -3.57
CA LEU A 104 32.09 1.20 -4.04
C LEU A 104 32.33 1.05 -5.56
N LEU A 105 31.97 -0.12 -6.13
CA LEU A 105 32.09 -0.38 -7.58
C LEU A 105 31.24 0.61 -8.42
N ARG A 106 30.02 0.93 -7.98
CA ARG A 106 29.15 1.93 -8.65
C ARG A 106 29.68 3.35 -8.50
N ARG A 107 30.30 3.69 -7.36
CA ARG A 107 30.97 4.97 -7.13
C ARG A 107 32.20 5.14 -8.04
N LEU A 108 32.95 4.08 -8.28
CA LEU A 108 34.14 4.09 -9.14
C LEU A 108 33.78 4.15 -10.63
N LEU A 109 32.67 3.53 -11.04
CA LEU A 109 32.23 3.49 -12.46
C LEU A 109 31.43 4.72 -12.91
N SER A 110 31.05 5.63 -12.02
CA SER A 110 30.30 6.85 -12.37
C SER A 110 30.79 8.07 -11.59
N PRO A 111 32.02 8.55 -11.85
CA PRO A 111 32.58 9.69 -11.12
C PRO A 111 31.79 11.00 -11.31
N LEU A 112 31.06 11.15 -12.43
CA LEU A 112 30.19 12.30 -12.69
C LEU A 112 28.92 12.34 -11.81
N ARG A 113 28.46 11.19 -11.27
CA ARG A 113 27.34 11.12 -10.33
C ARG A 113 27.76 11.30 -8.86
N ALA A 114 29.05 11.25 -8.55
CA ALA A 114 29.59 11.43 -7.20
C ALA A 114 29.52 12.88 -6.68
N LYS A 115 29.17 13.85 -7.53
CA LYS A 115 29.06 15.27 -7.16
C LYS A 115 27.68 15.71 -6.71
N ALA A 116 26.61 14.91 -6.91
CA ALA A 116 25.35 15.18 -6.27
C ALA A 116 25.43 14.62 -4.85
N ASP A 117 25.26 15.48 -3.87
CA ASP A 117 25.16 15.17 -2.43
C ASP A 117 23.84 14.38 -2.19
N MET A 118 23.78 13.14 -2.71
CA MET A 118 22.60 12.29 -2.60
C MET A 118 22.52 11.80 -1.16
N ALA A 119 21.63 12.41 -0.39
CA ALA A 119 21.31 11.90 0.93
C ALA A 119 20.92 10.40 0.83
N ALA A 120 21.62 9.55 1.56
CA ALA A 120 21.31 8.13 1.56
C ALA A 120 19.86 7.92 2.02
N PRO A 121 19.08 7.03 1.37
CA PRO A 121 17.71 6.75 1.78
C PRO A 121 17.66 6.32 3.25
N GLN A 122 16.67 6.83 3.96
CA GLN A 122 16.42 6.51 5.36
C GLN A 122 15.23 5.55 5.46
N PHE A 123 15.25 4.69 6.47
CA PHE A 123 14.18 3.70 6.68
C PHE A 123 13.73 3.68 8.12
N VAL A 124 12.41 3.76 8.33
CA VAL A 124 11.76 3.81 9.64
C VAL A 124 10.79 2.64 9.77
N CYS A 125 10.83 1.93 10.90
CA CYS A 125 9.83 0.92 11.23
C CYS A 125 8.72 1.59 12.05
N ALA A 126 7.56 1.83 11.43
CA ALA A 126 6.44 2.51 12.09
C ALA A 126 5.09 2.18 11.42
N ASP A 127 4.01 2.52 12.12
CA ASP A 127 2.64 2.36 11.65
C ASP A 127 2.16 3.64 10.93
N VAL A 128 1.61 3.49 9.73
CA VAL A 128 1.07 4.61 8.94
C VAL A 128 -0.16 5.26 9.58
N ASN A 129 -0.86 4.56 10.50
CA ASN A 129 -1.97 5.13 11.27
C ASN A 129 -1.52 6.16 12.32
N ALA A 130 -0.22 6.22 12.64
CA ALA A 130 0.36 7.17 13.59
C ALA A 130 1.83 7.40 13.22
N LEU A 131 2.06 8.26 12.24
CA LEU A 131 3.38 8.53 11.71
C LEU A 131 4.26 9.25 12.75
N PRO A 132 5.42 8.68 13.15
CA PRO A 132 6.35 9.32 14.07
C PRO A 132 7.23 10.35 13.32
N LEU A 133 6.58 11.19 12.53
CA LEU A 133 7.21 12.16 11.65
C LEU A 133 6.61 13.55 11.92
N GLU A 134 7.43 14.57 11.77
CA GLU A 134 6.98 15.96 11.90
C GLU A 134 5.90 16.29 10.86
N GLY A 135 5.02 17.22 11.21
CA GLY A 135 4.08 17.81 10.27
C GLY A 135 4.78 18.69 9.25
N VAL A 136 4.17 18.81 8.06
CA VAL A 136 4.62 19.75 7.00
C VAL A 136 6.08 19.50 6.56
N ALA A 137 6.49 18.24 6.53
CA ALA A 137 7.88 17.85 6.24
C ALA A 137 8.12 17.40 4.79
N PHE A 138 7.08 16.89 4.10
CA PHE A 138 7.21 16.24 2.81
C PHE A 138 6.54 17.00 1.67
N ASP A 139 7.17 16.99 0.51
CA ASP A 139 6.60 17.50 -0.73
C ASP A 139 5.77 16.42 -1.44
N MET A 140 6.06 15.14 -1.18
CA MET A 140 5.33 14.00 -1.74
C MET A 140 5.18 12.88 -0.70
N VAL A 141 3.99 12.29 -0.63
CA VAL A 141 3.74 10.98 -0.03
C VAL A 141 3.41 10.01 -1.15
N TRP A 142 4.19 8.96 -1.23
CA TRP A 142 4.02 7.83 -2.13
C TRP A 142 3.56 6.62 -1.32
N SER A 143 2.58 5.84 -1.82
CA SER A 143 2.14 4.61 -1.16
C SER A 143 1.63 3.60 -2.18
N ASN A 144 2.42 2.55 -2.45
CA ASN A 144 2.07 1.53 -3.44
C ASN A 144 1.52 0.28 -2.76
N LEU A 145 0.27 -0.09 -3.06
CA LEU A 145 -0.40 -1.31 -2.60
C LEU A 145 -0.29 -1.56 -1.08
N THR A 146 -0.52 -0.50 -0.28
CA THR A 146 -0.45 -0.54 1.19
C THR A 146 -1.83 -0.38 1.83
N LEU A 147 -2.67 0.52 1.29
CA LEU A 147 -3.91 0.96 1.93
C LEU A 147 -4.91 -0.18 2.15
N GLN A 148 -4.91 -1.21 1.32
CA GLN A 148 -5.78 -2.39 1.47
C GLN A 148 -5.52 -3.21 2.76
N TRP A 149 -4.46 -2.92 3.49
CA TRP A 149 -4.11 -3.57 4.76
C TRP A 149 -4.50 -2.76 5.99
N LEU A 150 -5.21 -1.65 5.80
CA LEU A 150 -5.55 -0.68 6.84
C LEU A 150 -7.07 -0.59 7.00
N ASN A 151 -7.54 -0.48 8.23
CA ASN A 151 -8.98 -0.42 8.52
C ASN A 151 -9.51 1.01 8.60
N ASP A 152 -8.68 1.97 9.03
CA ASP A 152 -9.06 3.38 9.26
C ASP A 152 -8.37 4.28 8.23
N LEU A 153 -8.86 4.26 7.00
CA LEU A 153 -8.31 5.06 5.91
C LEU A 153 -8.47 6.58 6.14
N PRO A 154 -9.59 7.09 6.69
CA PRO A 154 -9.68 8.50 7.04
C PRO A 154 -8.56 8.97 7.96
N ARG A 155 -8.20 8.19 8.97
CA ARG A 155 -7.08 8.48 9.86
C ARG A 155 -5.74 8.47 9.12
N VAL A 156 -5.53 7.50 8.24
CA VAL A 156 -4.31 7.41 7.43
C VAL A 156 -4.18 8.63 6.50
N PHE A 157 -5.26 9.02 5.83
CA PHE A 157 -5.26 10.21 4.99
C PHE A 157 -5.03 11.49 5.80
N ALA A 158 -5.57 11.59 7.02
CA ALA A 158 -5.27 12.69 7.92
C ALA A 158 -3.77 12.76 8.30
N GLU A 159 -3.13 11.61 8.58
CA GLU A 159 -1.69 11.53 8.85
C GLU A 159 -0.85 11.89 7.62
N PHE A 160 -1.21 11.41 6.43
CA PHE A 160 -0.54 11.81 5.19
C PHE A 160 -0.67 13.31 4.95
N ARG A 161 -1.88 13.86 5.11
CA ARG A 161 -2.10 15.30 4.99
C ARG A 161 -1.35 16.11 6.04
N ARG A 162 -1.24 15.62 7.26
CA ARG A 162 -0.47 16.28 8.34
C ARG A 162 1.00 16.41 7.96
N THR A 163 1.58 15.36 7.40
CA THR A 163 3.02 15.31 7.06
C THR A 163 3.36 16.04 5.76
N LEU A 164 2.41 16.20 4.84
CA LEU A 164 2.61 16.95 3.61
C LEU A 164 2.71 18.46 3.86
N LYS A 165 3.53 19.15 3.08
CA LYS A 165 3.53 20.59 2.91
C LYS A 165 2.29 21.04 2.13
N VAL A 166 1.91 22.31 2.23
CA VAL A 166 0.92 22.91 1.32
C VAL A 166 1.46 22.83 -0.10
N GLY A 167 0.61 22.47 -1.06
CA GLY A 167 1.03 22.15 -2.42
C GLY A 167 1.70 20.79 -2.58
N GLY A 168 1.83 20.01 -1.50
CA GLY A 168 2.39 18.66 -1.55
C GLY A 168 1.41 17.65 -2.13
N LEU A 169 1.97 16.62 -2.77
CA LEU A 169 1.25 15.57 -3.48
C LEU A 169 1.14 14.29 -2.62
N LEU A 170 -0.08 13.79 -2.47
CA LEU A 170 -0.33 12.39 -2.13
C LEU A 170 -0.54 11.62 -3.44
N THR A 171 0.21 10.54 -3.65
CA THR A 171 -0.07 9.57 -4.72
C THR A 171 -0.03 8.16 -4.16
N PHE A 172 -0.99 7.32 -4.54
CA PHE A 172 -1.11 5.98 -3.99
C PHE A 172 -1.76 5.01 -4.95
N THR A 173 -1.57 3.74 -4.67
CA THR A 173 -2.34 2.64 -5.25
C THR A 173 -2.93 1.76 -4.17
N THR A 174 -4.05 1.14 -4.48
CA THR A 174 -4.70 0.15 -3.64
C THR A 174 -5.47 -0.85 -4.50
N LEU A 175 -6.09 -1.83 -3.86
CA LEU A 175 -6.91 -2.82 -4.55
C LEU A 175 -8.40 -2.52 -4.36
N GLY A 176 -9.17 -2.75 -5.41
CA GLY A 176 -10.62 -2.58 -5.44
C GLY A 176 -11.40 -3.89 -5.25
N PRO A 177 -12.75 -3.79 -5.17
CA PRO A 177 -13.65 -4.89 -4.81
C PRO A 177 -13.56 -6.14 -5.69
N ASP A 178 -13.25 -5.99 -6.97
CA ASP A 178 -13.17 -7.10 -7.94
C ASP A 178 -11.86 -7.91 -7.81
N THR A 179 -10.93 -7.48 -6.95
CA THR A 179 -9.68 -8.19 -6.73
C THR A 179 -9.91 -9.60 -6.20
N LEU A 180 -9.26 -10.60 -6.85
CA LEU A 180 -9.32 -12.02 -6.51
C LEU A 180 -10.75 -12.58 -6.47
N LYS A 181 -11.65 -12.07 -7.33
CA LYS A 181 -13.04 -12.55 -7.42
C LYS A 181 -13.14 -14.04 -7.69
N GLU A 182 -12.22 -14.60 -8.48
CA GLU A 182 -12.13 -16.03 -8.78
C GLU A 182 -11.82 -16.82 -7.50
N LEU A 183 -10.83 -16.39 -6.74
CA LEU A 183 -10.44 -17.02 -5.48
C LEU A 183 -11.55 -16.92 -4.43
N ARG A 184 -12.18 -15.74 -4.32
CA ARG A 184 -13.35 -15.51 -3.45
C ARG A 184 -14.50 -16.45 -3.79
N GLY A 185 -14.84 -16.57 -5.08
CA GLY A 185 -15.89 -17.47 -5.57
C GLY A 185 -15.56 -18.93 -5.34
N ALA A 186 -14.29 -19.35 -5.46
CA ALA A 186 -13.86 -20.72 -5.20
C ALA A 186 -13.97 -21.08 -3.70
N PHE A 187 -13.55 -20.20 -2.81
CA PHE A 187 -13.69 -20.40 -1.37
C PHE A 187 -15.16 -20.42 -0.92
N ALA A 188 -16.00 -19.57 -1.48
CA ALA A 188 -17.44 -19.57 -1.16
C ALA A 188 -18.12 -20.92 -1.48
N ARG A 189 -17.56 -21.73 -2.40
CA ARG A 189 -18.00 -23.10 -2.67
C ARG A 189 -17.43 -24.13 -1.72
N ALA A 190 -16.42 -23.79 -0.95
CA ALA A 190 -15.75 -24.70 -0.03
C ALA A 190 -16.31 -24.59 1.41
N ASP A 191 -16.53 -23.37 1.87
CA ASP A 191 -17.10 -23.08 3.19
C ASP A 191 -17.71 -21.67 3.24
N GLY A 192 -18.29 -21.30 4.41
CA GLY A 192 -18.92 -19.98 4.62
C GLY A 192 -18.00 -18.91 5.22
N HIS A 193 -16.68 -19.12 5.24
CA HIS A 193 -15.74 -18.19 5.83
C HIS A 193 -15.21 -17.17 4.82
N THR A 194 -14.77 -16.01 5.31
CA THR A 194 -14.05 -15.02 4.49
C THR A 194 -12.60 -15.44 4.32
N HIS A 195 -12.17 -15.63 3.08
CA HIS A 195 -10.80 -16.02 2.72
C HIS A 195 -10.02 -14.94 1.95
N VAL A 196 -10.72 -13.97 1.39
CA VAL A 196 -10.16 -12.81 0.69
C VAL A 196 -10.59 -11.56 1.45
N ASN A 197 -9.67 -10.63 1.70
CA ASN A 197 -9.98 -9.37 2.36
C ASN A 197 -11.05 -8.58 1.59
N ARG A 198 -11.78 -7.72 2.31
CA ARG A 198 -12.64 -6.71 1.68
C ARG A 198 -11.77 -5.54 1.23
N PHE A 199 -12.04 -5.06 0.03
CA PHE A 199 -11.38 -3.87 -0.52
C PHE A 199 -12.40 -2.74 -0.66
N VAL A 200 -11.91 -1.50 -0.55
CA VAL A 200 -12.74 -0.29 -0.61
C VAL A 200 -12.94 0.12 -2.07
N ASP A 201 -14.13 0.58 -2.41
CA ASP A 201 -14.45 1.09 -3.74
C ASP A 201 -13.73 2.41 -4.04
N MET A 202 -13.47 2.66 -5.32
CA MET A 202 -12.78 3.86 -5.79
C MET A 202 -13.50 5.17 -5.42
N HIS A 203 -14.84 5.17 -5.47
CA HIS A 203 -15.63 6.36 -5.14
C HIS A 203 -15.57 6.67 -3.65
N ASP A 204 -15.67 5.63 -2.79
CA ASP A 204 -15.53 5.78 -1.34
C ASP A 204 -14.16 6.35 -0.98
N LEU A 205 -13.09 5.90 -1.66
CA LEU A 205 -11.73 6.43 -1.47
C LEU A 205 -11.64 7.91 -1.86
N GLY A 206 -12.26 8.30 -2.98
CA GLY A 206 -12.33 9.69 -3.42
C GLY A 206 -13.05 10.59 -2.41
N ASP A 207 -14.18 10.12 -1.89
CA ASP A 207 -14.95 10.84 -0.86
C ASP A 207 -14.14 10.98 0.45
N MET A 208 -13.45 9.93 0.87
CA MET A 208 -12.57 9.98 2.05
C MET A 208 -11.44 11.00 1.89
N LEU A 209 -10.85 11.13 0.69
CA LEU A 209 -9.83 12.15 0.41
C LEU A 209 -10.39 13.56 0.57
N VAL A 210 -11.56 13.84 -0.04
CA VAL A 210 -12.24 15.14 0.09
C VAL A 210 -12.57 15.45 1.56
N GLN A 211 -13.14 14.48 2.27
CA GLN A 211 -13.48 14.61 3.70
C GLN A 211 -12.24 14.84 4.57
N SER A 212 -11.11 14.22 4.21
CA SER A 212 -9.82 14.43 4.87
C SER A 212 -9.17 15.77 4.53
N GLY A 213 -9.79 16.58 3.64
CA GLY A 213 -9.36 17.93 3.30
C GLY A 213 -8.27 17.99 2.24
N PHE A 214 -8.13 16.95 1.42
CA PHE A 214 -7.34 17.02 0.19
C PHE A 214 -8.09 17.80 -0.89
N ALA A 215 -7.34 18.43 -1.78
CA ALA A 215 -7.85 19.13 -2.96
C ALA A 215 -7.63 18.28 -4.21
N ASP A 216 -8.52 18.45 -5.19
CA ASP A 216 -8.40 17.92 -6.54
C ASP A 216 -8.07 16.41 -6.60
N PRO A 217 -8.83 15.55 -5.90
CA PRO A 217 -8.59 14.13 -5.96
C PRO A 217 -8.89 13.60 -7.37
N VAL A 218 -7.92 12.91 -7.95
CA VAL A 218 -8.07 12.20 -9.22
C VAL A 218 -7.93 10.71 -8.96
N MET A 219 -8.94 9.96 -9.37
CA MET A 219 -8.99 8.52 -9.18
C MET A 219 -9.09 7.84 -10.54
N GLY A 220 -8.40 6.73 -10.69
CA GLY A 220 -8.50 5.87 -11.87
C GLY A 220 -8.40 4.40 -11.47
N MET A 221 -9.03 3.55 -12.25
CA MET A 221 -9.05 2.11 -12.01
C MET A 221 -8.56 1.37 -13.26
N GLU A 222 -7.83 0.28 -13.04
CA GLU A 222 -7.36 -0.60 -14.08
C GLU A 222 -7.53 -2.05 -13.64
N GLN A 223 -8.07 -2.89 -14.51
CA GLN A 223 -8.13 -4.32 -14.28
C GLN A 223 -6.88 -5.00 -14.83
N MET A 224 -6.16 -5.72 -13.98
CA MET A 224 -5.00 -6.53 -14.34
C MET A 224 -5.34 -8.00 -14.07
N THR A 225 -5.02 -8.88 -15.01
CA THR A 225 -5.24 -10.31 -14.85
C THR A 225 -3.90 -11.05 -14.92
N LEU A 226 -3.51 -11.64 -13.80
CA LEU A 226 -2.43 -12.62 -13.77
C LEU A 226 -2.99 -14.00 -14.05
N THR A 227 -2.20 -14.85 -14.71
CA THR A 227 -2.64 -16.20 -15.07
C THR A 227 -1.67 -17.25 -14.56
N TYR A 228 -2.18 -18.36 -14.03
CA TYR A 228 -1.41 -19.39 -13.36
C TYR A 228 -1.59 -20.75 -14.02
N ALA A 229 -0.55 -21.59 -13.98
CA ALA A 229 -0.59 -22.94 -14.51
C ALA A 229 -1.56 -23.84 -13.72
N ASP A 230 -1.62 -23.64 -12.40
CA ASP A 230 -2.49 -24.38 -11.51
C ASP A 230 -2.91 -23.53 -10.29
N PRO A 231 -3.99 -23.91 -9.53
CA PRO A 231 -4.46 -23.17 -8.38
C PRO A 231 -3.43 -23.03 -7.25
N ARG A 232 -2.51 -23.98 -7.10
CA ARG A 232 -1.52 -23.95 -6.02
C ARG A 232 -0.43 -22.91 -6.29
N ALA A 233 -0.11 -22.69 -7.58
CA ALA A 233 0.83 -21.65 -7.98
C ALA A 233 0.32 -20.25 -7.57
N LEU A 234 -0.98 -19.95 -7.79
CA LEU A 234 -1.60 -18.72 -7.32
C LEU A 234 -1.47 -18.58 -5.79
N LEU A 235 -1.84 -19.62 -5.04
CA LEU A 235 -1.81 -19.58 -3.59
C LEU A 235 -0.38 -19.47 -3.04
N ALA A 236 0.59 -20.10 -3.70
CA ALA A 236 2.00 -20.03 -3.34
C ALA A 236 2.57 -18.63 -3.54
N GLU A 237 2.22 -17.96 -4.65
CA GLU A 237 2.64 -16.59 -4.92
C GLU A 237 2.06 -15.61 -3.90
N LEU A 238 0.73 -15.67 -3.64
CA LEU A 238 0.10 -14.84 -2.61
C LEU A 238 0.76 -15.04 -1.25
N LYS A 239 1.12 -16.26 -0.89
CA LYS A 239 1.86 -16.55 0.35
C LYS A 239 3.28 -16.00 0.32
N ALA A 240 3.97 -16.09 -0.81
CA ALA A 240 5.35 -15.62 -0.97
C ALA A 240 5.49 -14.11 -0.84
N ILE A 241 4.46 -13.34 -1.23
CA ILE A 241 4.40 -11.88 -1.03
C ILE A 241 3.77 -11.48 0.32
N GLY A 242 3.37 -12.42 1.18
CA GLY A 242 2.72 -12.12 2.46
C GLY A 242 1.24 -11.76 2.35
N ALA A 243 0.64 -11.81 1.16
CA ALA A 243 -0.77 -11.50 0.92
C ALA A 243 -1.70 -12.65 1.35
N THR A 244 -1.64 -13.03 2.61
CA THR A 244 -2.48 -14.06 3.19
C THR A 244 -3.72 -13.45 3.84
N ASN A 245 -4.79 -14.25 4.01
CA ASN A 245 -5.98 -13.80 4.74
C ASN A 245 -5.62 -13.33 6.14
N ALA A 246 -5.79 -12.05 6.39
CA ALA A 246 -5.51 -11.41 7.67
C ALA A 246 -6.79 -10.89 8.36
N THR A 247 -7.99 -11.26 7.90
CA THR A 247 -9.24 -10.81 8.53
C THR A 247 -9.36 -11.34 9.97
N ARG A 248 -10.00 -10.58 10.85
CA ARG A 248 -10.23 -10.98 12.25
C ARG A 248 -11.10 -12.23 12.35
N GLY A 249 -12.09 -12.35 11.45
CA GLY A 249 -13.01 -13.49 11.35
C GLY A 249 -12.47 -14.71 10.59
N ARG A 250 -11.19 -14.72 10.20
CA ARG A 250 -10.59 -15.86 9.51
C ARG A 250 -10.61 -17.13 10.34
N PRO A 251 -10.78 -18.31 9.75
CA PRO A 251 -10.62 -19.58 10.45
C PRO A 251 -9.21 -19.68 11.04
N ARG A 252 -9.14 -20.07 12.34
CA ARG A 252 -7.84 -20.26 13.03
C ARG A 252 -7.29 -21.69 12.93
N GLY A 253 -8.13 -22.63 12.49
CA GLY A 253 -7.77 -24.02 12.28
C GLY A 253 -7.31 -24.32 10.85
N LEU A 254 -6.78 -25.55 10.67
CA LEU A 254 -6.46 -26.05 9.33
C LEU A 254 -7.76 -26.32 8.55
N MET A 255 -7.76 -25.97 7.28
CA MET A 255 -8.82 -26.35 6.36
C MET A 255 -8.78 -27.87 6.13
N GLY A 256 -9.88 -28.57 6.40
CA GLY A 256 -9.96 -30.01 6.16
C GLY A 256 -9.77 -30.35 4.67
N LYS A 257 -9.19 -31.54 4.39
CA LYS A 257 -8.82 -32.01 3.04
C LYS A 257 -9.98 -31.89 2.04
N ALA A 258 -11.20 -32.25 2.43
CA ALA A 258 -12.36 -32.17 1.56
C ALA A 258 -12.72 -30.73 1.13
N ARG A 259 -12.67 -29.76 2.05
CA ARG A 259 -12.91 -28.35 1.74
C ARG A 259 -11.81 -27.79 0.83
N TRP A 260 -10.56 -28.13 1.11
CA TRP A 260 -9.41 -27.75 0.30
C TRP A 260 -9.56 -28.27 -1.14
N GLN A 261 -9.92 -29.53 -1.32
CA GLN A 261 -10.14 -30.12 -2.65
C GLN A 261 -11.31 -29.47 -3.39
N ARG A 262 -12.42 -29.13 -2.71
CA ARG A 262 -13.55 -28.42 -3.32
C ARG A 262 -13.13 -27.03 -3.83
N MET A 263 -12.36 -26.29 -3.04
CA MET A 263 -11.84 -24.98 -3.45
C MET A 263 -10.92 -25.11 -4.67
N LEU A 264 -9.96 -26.02 -4.66
CA LEU A 264 -9.06 -26.25 -5.79
C LEU A 264 -9.82 -26.64 -7.07
N ALA A 265 -10.80 -27.55 -6.94
CA ALA A 265 -11.65 -27.95 -8.06
C ALA A 265 -12.52 -26.78 -8.58
N ALA A 266 -12.94 -25.88 -7.71
CA ALA A 266 -13.69 -24.70 -8.13
C ALA A 266 -12.82 -23.71 -8.90
N LEU A 267 -11.57 -23.47 -8.49
CA LEU A 267 -10.61 -22.66 -9.24
C LEU A 267 -10.27 -23.31 -10.58
N GLU A 268 -10.08 -24.63 -10.60
CA GLU A 268 -9.77 -25.36 -11.82
C GLU A 268 -10.86 -25.22 -12.90
N ARG A 269 -12.13 -25.17 -12.49
CA ARG A 269 -13.26 -24.92 -13.42
C ARG A 269 -13.27 -23.53 -14.03
N MET A 270 -12.51 -22.58 -13.47
CA MET A 270 -12.38 -21.21 -14.02
C MET A 270 -11.25 -21.09 -15.02
N ARG A 271 -10.58 -22.21 -15.36
CA ARG A 271 -9.50 -22.27 -16.34
C ARG A 271 -10.00 -21.74 -17.69
N ARG A 272 -9.22 -20.84 -18.28
CA ARG A 272 -9.42 -20.26 -19.62
C ARG A 272 -8.10 -20.37 -20.38
N ASP A 273 -8.15 -20.76 -21.60
CA ASP A 273 -6.96 -20.90 -22.48
C ASP A 273 -5.80 -21.65 -21.79
N GLY A 274 -6.12 -22.74 -21.10
CA GLY A 274 -5.14 -23.55 -20.37
C GLY A 274 -4.60 -22.96 -19.08
N ARG A 275 -5.07 -21.79 -18.64
CA ARG A 275 -4.56 -21.08 -17.43
C ARG A 275 -5.70 -20.64 -16.50
N ILE A 276 -5.38 -20.49 -15.24
CA ILE A 276 -6.31 -20.02 -14.21
C ILE A 276 -6.12 -18.52 -14.04
N PRO A 277 -7.16 -17.70 -14.27
CA PRO A 277 -7.08 -16.26 -14.09
C PRO A 277 -7.16 -15.89 -12.61
N ALA A 278 -6.48 -14.83 -12.25
CA ALA A 278 -6.66 -14.08 -11.00
C ALA A 278 -6.75 -12.59 -11.35
N THR A 279 -7.91 -12.02 -11.14
CA THR A 279 -8.20 -10.61 -11.42
C THR A 279 -7.73 -9.74 -10.26
N PHE A 280 -7.07 -8.64 -10.59
CA PHE A 280 -6.72 -7.56 -9.67
C PHE A 280 -7.30 -6.26 -10.20
N GLU A 281 -8.20 -5.66 -9.45
CA GLU A 281 -8.67 -4.31 -9.67
C GLU A 281 -7.72 -3.36 -8.97
N VAL A 282 -6.92 -2.63 -9.73
CA VAL A 282 -5.94 -1.70 -9.18
C VAL A 282 -6.49 -0.29 -9.27
N ILE A 283 -6.60 0.36 -8.13
CA ILE A 283 -7.03 1.76 -8.02
C ILE A 283 -5.77 2.63 -7.85
N TYR A 284 -5.65 3.64 -8.71
CA TYR A 284 -4.65 4.68 -8.65
C TYR A 284 -5.31 5.97 -8.17
N GLY A 285 -4.76 6.59 -7.15
CA GLY A 285 -5.25 7.85 -6.64
C GLY A 285 -4.14 8.86 -6.46
N HIS A 286 -4.45 10.13 -6.72
CA HIS A 286 -3.62 11.23 -6.27
C HIS A 286 -4.49 12.42 -5.85
N ALA A 287 -3.94 13.22 -4.92
CA ALA A 287 -4.60 14.43 -4.43
C ALA A 287 -3.55 15.39 -3.87
N TRP A 288 -3.90 16.66 -3.80
CA TRP A 288 -3.00 17.71 -3.32
C TRP A 288 -3.39 18.20 -1.94
N LYS A 289 -2.41 18.55 -1.12
CA LYS A 289 -2.70 19.33 0.09
C LYS A 289 -2.88 20.80 -0.30
N GLY A 290 -4.14 21.20 -0.46
CA GLY A 290 -4.51 22.57 -0.77
C GLY A 290 -4.19 23.55 0.37
N GLU A 291 -4.22 24.84 0.03
CA GLU A 291 -4.14 25.93 1.00
C GLU A 291 -5.27 25.80 2.06
N PRO A 292 -5.01 26.19 3.31
CA PRO A 292 -6.08 26.30 4.30
C PRO A 292 -7.18 27.22 3.77
N LYS A 293 -8.43 26.76 3.80
CA LYS A 293 -9.57 27.64 3.45
C LYS A 293 -9.57 28.84 4.37
N ARG A 294 -9.66 30.02 3.77
CA ARG A 294 -9.71 31.32 4.49
C ARG A 294 -11.09 31.95 4.34
N THR A 295 -11.49 32.74 5.33
CA THR A 295 -12.66 33.64 5.19
C THR A 295 -12.34 34.75 4.19
N PRO A 296 -13.34 35.49 3.67
CA PRO A 296 -13.10 36.66 2.82
C PRO A 296 -12.14 37.67 3.45
N GLU A 297 -12.12 37.76 4.79
CA GLU A 297 -11.24 38.64 5.56
C GLU A 297 -9.83 38.07 5.77
N GLY A 298 -9.53 36.90 5.19
CA GLY A 298 -8.20 36.26 5.22
C GLY A 298 -7.92 35.39 6.45
N HIS A 299 -8.88 35.20 7.36
CA HIS A 299 -8.70 34.32 8.53
C HIS A 299 -8.81 32.85 8.16
N PRO A 300 -7.97 31.95 8.70
CA PRO A 300 -8.06 30.53 8.43
C PRO A 300 -9.36 29.94 8.99
N ILE A 301 -10.11 29.21 8.17
CA ILE A 301 -11.29 28.47 8.60
C ILE A 301 -10.82 27.17 9.27
N VAL A 302 -10.88 27.11 10.59
CA VAL A 302 -10.58 25.90 11.36
C VAL A 302 -11.87 25.12 11.58
N LYS A 303 -12.00 23.95 10.97
CA LYS A 303 -13.09 23.01 11.29
C LYS A 303 -12.73 22.31 12.60
N LEU A 304 -13.41 22.68 13.68
CA LEU A 304 -13.33 21.95 14.94
C LEU A 304 -14.03 20.61 14.76
N GLN A 305 -13.27 19.53 14.60
CA GLN A 305 -13.82 18.19 14.74
C GLN A 305 -13.99 17.92 16.24
N ARG A 306 -15.23 17.81 16.69
CA ARG A 306 -15.50 17.23 18.01
C ARG A 306 -14.94 15.79 17.97
N ARG A 307 -14.01 15.48 18.90
CA ARG A 307 -13.71 14.07 19.18
C ARG A 307 -15.05 13.41 19.53
N PRO A 308 -15.41 12.29 18.89
CA PRO A 308 -16.53 11.50 19.39
C PRO A 308 -16.23 11.11 20.83
N PRO A 309 -17.27 11.09 21.68
CA PRO A 309 -17.17 10.77 23.09
C PRO A 309 -16.58 9.39 23.34
#